data_799d4e089dda33647bc92f604acb6c3b
#
_entry.id   799d4e089dda33647bc92f604acb6c3b
#
_cell.length_a   1.000
_cell.length_b   1.000
_cell.length_c   1.000
_cell.angle_alpha   90.00
_cell.angle_beta   90.00
_cell.angle_gamma   90.00
#
_symmetry.space_group_name_H-M   'P 1'
#
loop_
_entity.id
_entity.type
_entity.pdbx_description
1 polymer ?
#
loop_
_entity_poly.entity_id
_entity_poly.type
_entity_poly.pdbx_seq_one_letter_code
_entity_poly.pdbx_strand_id
1 'polypeptide(L)'
;MESPPEENTINNKYIILEKKGRGGTANVYLVEDKNDKKQYAAKVLKEISPLFEKEIKILKKVSSLNNTYIVNLIEFGEGPIKTPSKPKRNRQYSILEFASKGELYDYISCPNKGLSEKHAKLVFHKILMGVQAFHNAGICHRDIKMKNILLDNKFNPKICDFGYAAEIKGKDGSGRLDDFYGTKNYCAPEIFLNRKYEGIKVDIFSLGVVLFKLVTCRVGFDQAIISDKYYRKIIAKKYDDFWELLSEHIGEISEDLKNLYIKMISYSPKLRPRIEDILNDPWMKDVTSLDDKGYSELDKEVYEEFKKREIDVLNYNETIDADNSNSYEIFYGNDRGDSDDDVE
;
A
#
# COMPACT_ATOMS: atom_id res chain seq x y z
N MET A 1 -26.32 41.39 -6.84
CA MET A 1 -25.78 40.44 -5.85
C MET A 1 -25.28 39.24 -6.64
N GLU A 2 -23.97 39.08 -6.74
CA GLU A 2 -23.42 37.85 -7.34
C GLU A 2 -23.83 36.67 -6.44
N SER A 3 -24.37 35.64 -7.05
CA SER A 3 -24.66 34.37 -6.33
C SER A 3 -23.35 33.87 -5.73
N PRO A 4 -23.35 33.38 -4.48
CA PRO A 4 -22.13 32.82 -3.87
C PRO A 4 -21.58 31.73 -4.80
N PRO A 5 -20.23 31.59 -4.91
CA PRO A 5 -19.63 30.59 -5.76
C PRO A 5 -20.16 29.21 -5.40
N GLU A 6 -20.62 28.50 -6.41
CA GLU A 6 -21.20 27.18 -6.21
C GLU A 6 -20.16 26.22 -5.63
N GLU A 7 -20.42 25.70 -4.43
CA GLU A 7 -19.53 24.75 -3.76
C GLU A 7 -19.32 23.45 -4.55
N ASN A 8 -18.09 23.00 -4.62
CA ASN A 8 -17.76 21.69 -5.16
C ASN A 8 -18.11 20.62 -4.15
N THR A 9 -18.98 19.69 -4.53
CA THR A 9 -19.52 18.73 -3.56
C THR A 9 -19.67 17.33 -4.13
N ILE A 10 -19.61 16.34 -3.23
CA ILE A 10 -20.03 14.96 -3.46
C ILE A 10 -21.36 14.78 -2.75
N ASN A 11 -22.38 14.34 -3.51
CA ASN A 11 -23.74 14.08 -3.03
C ASN A 11 -24.35 15.24 -2.21
N ASN A 12 -24.00 16.47 -2.50
CA ASN A 12 -24.39 17.70 -1.78
C ASN A 12 -24.04 17.71 -0.27
N LYS A 13 -23.40 16.67 0.25
CA LYS A 13 -23.05 16.47 1.67
C LYS A 13 -21.59 16.79 1.95
N TYR A 14 -20.67 16.32 1.12
CA TYR A 14 -19.25 16.46 1.31
C TYR A 14 -18.68 17.59 0.45
N ILE A 15 -18.05 18.59 1.06
CA ILE A 15 -17.34 19.68 0.36
C ILE A 15 -16.01 19.15 -0.11
N ILE A 16 -15.70 19.28 -1.40
CA ILE A 16 -14.39 18.92 -1.95
C ILE A 16 -13.41 20.04 -1.61
N LEU A 17 -12.40 19.73 -0.81
CA LEU A 17 -11.33 20.66 -0.43
C LEU A 17 -10.17 20.62 -1.43
N GLU A 18 -9.72 19.41 -1.76
CA GLU A 18 -8.51 19.21 -2.55
C GLU A 18 -8.59 17.87 -3.29
N LYS A 19 -7.95 17.79 -4.46
CA LYS A 19 -7.72 16.52 -5.15
C LYS A 19 -6.40 15.94 -4.70
N LYS A 20 -6.43 14.78 -4.02
CA LYS A 20 -5.24 14.09 -3.48
C LYS A 20 -4.62 13.07 -4.43
N GLY A 21 -5.40 12.50 -5.36
CA GLY A 21 -4.88 11.47 -6.25
C GLY A 21 -5.69 11.28 -7.53
N ARG A 22 -5.01 10.76 -8.57
CA ARG A 22 -5.61 10.37 -9.85
C ARG A 22 -5.15 8.97 -10.17
N GLY A 23 -6.03 7.98 -10.05
CA GLY A 23 -5.80 6.62 -10.50
C GLY A 23 -6.46 6.33 -11.85
N GLY A 24 -6.23 5.16 -12.43
CA GLY A 24 -6.86 4.71 -13.67
C GLY A 24 -8.39 4.74 -13.61
N THR A 25 -8.98 4.15 -12.58
CA THR A 25 -10.44 3.97 -12.43
C THR A 25 -11.13 5.01 -11.55
N ALA A 26 -10.42 5.70 -10.66
CA ALA A 26 -10.97 6.63 -9.68
C ALA A 26 -10.10 7.86 -9.47
N ASN A 27 -10.72 8.93 -8.96
CA ASN A 27 -10.01 10.05 -8.35
C ASN A 27 -10.23 10.03 -6.83
N VAL A 28 -9.23 10.47 -6.08
CA VAL A 28 -9.32 10.63 -4.63
C VAL A 28 -9.30 12.11 -4.27
N TYR A 29 -10.23 12.51 -3.41
CA TYR A 29 -10.38 13.88 -2.93
C TYR A 29 -10.32 13.91 -1.40
N LEU A 30 -9.71 14.95 -0.86
CA LEU A 30 -9.94 15.37 0.51
C LEU A 30 -11.29 16.09 0.55
N VAL A 31 -12.16 15.66 1.45
CA VAL A 31 -13.49 16.24 1.62
C VAL A 31 -13.78 16.56 3.09
N GLU A 32 -14.66 17.53 3.32
CA GLU A 32 -15.22 17.87 4.63
C GLU A 32 -16.71 17.55 4.65
N ASP A 33 -17.20 16.83 5.63
CA ASP A 33 -18.64 16.62 5.84
C ASP A 33 -19.28 17.92 6.35
N LYS A 34 -20.34 18.37 5.70
CA LYS A 34 -21.06 19.61 6.08
C LYS A 34 -21.64 19.56 7.49
N ASN A 35 -21.93 18.36 8.01
CA ASN A 35 -22.59 18.19 9.30
C ASN A 35 -21.61 18.18 10.47
N ASP A 36 -20.58 17.32 10.42
CA ASP A 36 -19.66 17.12 11.54
C ASP A 36 -18.33 17.88 11.39
N LYS A 37 -18.11 18.51 10.23
CA LYS A 37 -16.90 19.28 9.87
C LYS A 37 -15.61 18.45 9.89
N LYS A 38 -15.72 17.13 9.88
CA LYS A 38 -14.57 16.25 9.82
C LYS A 38 -14.10 16.02 8.38
N GLN A 39 -12.82 15.77 8.26
CA GLN A 39 -12.18 15.46 6.98
C GLN A 39 -12.16 13.98 6.71
N TYR A 40 -12.39 13.62 5.46
CA TYR A 40 -12.43 12.26 4.94
C TYR A 40 -11.74 12.19 3.59
N ALA A 41 -11.39 10.98 3.17
CA ALA A 41 -10.95 10.70 1.80
C ALA A 41 -12.15 10.20 0.99
N ALA A 42 -12.42 10.81 -0.16
CA ALA A 42 -13.48 10.38 -1.06
C ALA A 42 -12.86 9.77 -2.32
N LYS A 43 -13.03 8.46 -2.50
CA LYS A 43 -12.70 7.75 -3.75
C LYS A 43 -13.91 7.80 -4.66
N VAL A 44 -13.82 8.53 -5.77
CA VAL A 44 -14.90 8.76 -6.75
C VAL A 44 -14.55 8.06 -8.03
N LEU A 45 -15.36 7.10 -8.46
CA LEU A 45 -15.12 6.38 -9.71
C LEU A 45 -15.29 7.30 -10.92
N LYS A 46 -14.43 7.15 -11.92
CA LYS A 46 -14.52 7.90 -13.19
C LYS A 46 -15.74 7.48 -14.01
N GLU A 47 -16.13 6.20 -13.88
CA GLU A 47 -17.30 5.60 -14.51
C GLU A 47 -18.04 4.69 -13.53
N ILE A 48 -19.32 4.41 -13.80
CA ILE A 48 -20.10 3.44 -13.03
C ILE A 48 -19.56 2.04 -13.33
N SER A 49 -19.23 1.29 -12.27
CA SER A 49 -18.60 -0.02 -12.40
C SER A 49 -19.38 -1.10 -11.65
N PRO A 50 -19.69 -2.25 -12.27
CA PRO A 50 -20.29 -3.38 -11.57
C PRO A 50 -19.38 -3.96 -10.49
N LEU A 51 -18.07 -3.69 -10.54
CA LEU A 51 -17.11 -4.14 -9.53
C LEU A 51 -17.19 -3.32 -8.23
N PHE A 52 -17.85 -2.16 -8.25
CA PHE A 52 -18.02 -1.30 -7.08
C PHE A 52 -18.70 -2.02 -5.91
N GLU A 53 -19.78 -2.72 -6.17
CA GLU A 53 -20.51 -3.47 -5.12
C GLU A 53 -19.62 -4.55 -4.47
N LYS A 54 -18.79 -5.22 -5.26
CA LYS A 54 -17.84 -6.22 -4.75
C LYS A 54 -16.80 -5.56 -3.84
N GLU A 55 -16.22 -4.44 -4.25
CA GLU A 55 -15.27 -3.66 -3.45
C GLU A 55 -15.94 -3.21 -2.13
N ILE A 56 -17.14 -2.64 -2.19
CA ILE A 56 -17.88 -2.18 -1.02
C ILE A 56 -18.22 -3.32 -0.06
N LYS A 57 -18.59 -4.51 -0.57
CA LYS A 57 -18.84 -5.69 0.26
C LYS A 57 -17.60 -6.07 1.07
N ILE A 58 -16.42 -6.05 0.44
CA ILE A 58 -15.16 -6.35 1.11
C ILE A 58 -14.81 -5.25 2.10
N LEU A 59 -14.89 -3.97 1.70
CA LEU A 59 -14.61 -2.83 2.57
C LEU A 59 -15.49 -2.84 3.83
N LYS A 60 -16.79 -3.12 3.71
CA LYS A 60 -17.69 -3.28 4.87
C LYS A 60 -17.20 -4.36 5.83
N LYS A 61 -16.83 -5.52 5.30
CA LYS A 61 -16.34 -6.65 6.10
C LYS A 61 -15.03 -6.31 6.80
N VAL A 62 -14.10 -5.68 6.10
CA VAL A 62 -12.80 -5.28 6.65
C VAL A 62 -12.96 -4.17 7.69
N SER A 63 -13.80 -3.15 7.43
CA SER A 63 -14.07 -2.07 8.38
C SER A 63 -14.76 -2.56 9.67
N SER A 64 -15.59 -3.61 9.59
CA SER A 64 -16.22 -4.19 10.79
C SER A 64 -15.22 -4.84 11.75
N LEU A 65 -13.96 -5.05 11.34
CA LEU A 65 -12.90 -5.56 12.21
C LEU A 65 -12.39 -4.51 13.21
N ASN A 66 -12.71 -3.23 12.99
CA ASN A 66 -12.27 -2.10 13.82
C ASN A 66 -10.75 -2.11 14.09
N ASN A 67 -9.96 -2.47 13.08
CA ASN A 67 -8.51 -2.57 13.21
C ASN A 67 -7.85 -1.22 12.94
N THR A 68 -6.98 -0.77 13.84
CA THR A 68 -6.28 0.53 13.77
C THR A 68 -5.43 0.67 12.50
N TYR A 69 -4.91 -0.43 11.96
CA TYR A 69 -3.96 -0.44 10.84
C TYR A 69 -4.61 -0.66 9.48
N ILE A 70 -5.93 -0.44 9.40
CA ILE A 70 -6.70 -0.54 8.16
C ILE A 70 -7.52 0.73 7.99
N VAL A 71 -7.61 1.25 6.77
CA VAL A 71 -8.49 2.39 6.45
C VAL A 71 -9.95 1.94 6.51
N ASN A 72 -10.77 2.65 7.29
CA ASN A 72 -12.18 2.32 7.48
C ASN A 72 -13.07 2.96 6.42
N LEU A 73 -14.10 2.22 5.97
CA LEU A 73 -15.21 2.74 5.18
C LEU A 73 -16.19 3.48 6.11
N ILE A 74 -16.50 4.74 5.77
CA ILE A 74 -17.45 5.59 6.50
C ILE A 74 -18.82 5.56 5.83
N GLU A 75 -18.85 5.81 4.52
CA GLU A 75 -20.06 5.87 3.72
C GLU A 75 -19.75 5.48 2.27
N PHE A 76 -20.75 5.07 1.53
CA PHE A 76 -20.65 4.83 0.09
C PHE A 76 -22.00 5.10 -0.56
N GLY A 77 -21.98 5.34 -1.86
CA GLY A 77 -23.22 5.56 -2.60
C GLY A 77 -22.98 5.89 -4.06
N GLU A 78 -24.08 6.27 -4.69
CA GLU A 78 -24.11 6.88 -6.01
C GLU A 78 -24.83 8.23 -5.89
N GLY A 79 -24.27 9.27 -6.50
CA GLY A 79 -24.87 10.59 -6.40
C GLY A 79 -24.12 11.63 -7.23
N PRO A 80 -24.66 12.86 -7.23
CA PRO A 80 -24.10 13.95 -8.00
C PRO A 80 -22.76 14.41 -7.46
N ILE A 81 -21.76 14.42 -8.35
CA ILE A 81 -20.44 15.00 -8.10
C ILE A 81 -20.35 16.32 -8.85
N LYS A 82 -20.06 17.40 -8.15
CA LYS A 82 -19.83 18.72 -8.69
C LYS A 82 -18.39 19.13 -8.46
N THR A 83 -17.66 19.46 -9.52
CA THR A 83 -16.26 19.94 -9.46
C THR A 83 -16.13 21.21 -10.28
N PRO A 84 -15.09 22.08 -10.03
CA PRO A 84 -14.98 23.39 -10.68
C PRO A 84 -14.96 23.32 -12.21
N SER A 85 -14.41 22.23 -12.76
CA SER A 85 -14.10 22.11 -14.18
C SER A 85 -15.03 21.18 -14.96
N LYS A 86 -16.04 20.57 -14.31
CA LYS A 86 -16.91 19.59 -14.98
C LYS A 86 -18.37 19.71 -14.56
N PRO A 87 -19.31 19.48 -15.52
CA PRO A 87 -20.74 19.48 -15.20
C PRO A 87 -21.08 18.42 -14.15
N LYS A 88 -22.12 18.69 -13.36
CA LYS A 88 -22.67 17.76 -12.37
C LYS A 88 -22.98 16.41 -13.03
N ARG A 89 -22.40 15.33 -12.51
CA ARG A 89 -22.58 13.95 -13.00
C ARG A 89 -22.77 13.00 -11.84
N ASN A 90 -23.66 12.03 -11.98
CA ASN A 90 -23.76 10.94 -11.02
C ASN A 90 -22.55 10.01 -11.13
N ARG A 91 -21.98 9.67 -9.98
CA ARG A 91 -20.84 8.76 -9.86
C ARG A 91 -21.00 7.90 -8.60
N GLN A 92 -20.42 6.71 -8.67
CA GLN A 92 -20.21 5.88 -7.48
C GLN A 92 -19.05 6.44 -6.69
N TYR A 93 -19.20 6.47 -5.36
CA TYR A 93 -18.19 6.98 -4.44
C TYR A 93 -18.13 6.17 -3.15
N SER A 94 -16.96 6.11 -2.54
CA SER A 94 -16.77 5.67 -1.17
C SER A 94 -16.09 6.77 -0.35
N ILE A 95 -16.59 7.01 0.85
CA ILE A 95 -16.01 7.91 1.84
C ILE A 95 -15.25 7.04 2.83
N LEU A 96 -13.99 7.33 2.98
CA LEU A 96 -13.03 6.55 3.74
C LEU A 96 -12.40 7.43 4.83
N GLU A 97 -11.89 6.78 5.86
CA GLU A 97 -11.03 7.43 6.85
C GLU A 97 -9.87 8.15 6.16
N PHE A 98 -9.56 9.37 6.60
CA PHE A 98 -8.48 10.16 6.04
C PHE A 98 -7.17 9.90 6.81
N ALA A 99 -6.20 9.31 6.14
CA ALA A 99 -4.83 9.15 6.62
C ALA A 99 -4.01 10.38 6.21
N SER A 100 -3.83 11.32 7.14
CA SER A 100 -3.41 12.68 6.84
C SER A 100 -1.94 12.86 6.44
N LYS A 101 -1.11 11.84 6.66
CA LYS A 101 0.33 11.90 6.34
C LYS A 101 0.69 11.32 4.97
N GLY A 102 -0.30 10.81 4.18
CA GLY A 102 -0.06 10.32 2.82
C GLY A 102 0.55 8.93 2.77
N GLU A 103 1.28 8.63 1.70
CA GLU A 103 1.79 7.29 1.40
C GLU A 103 3.09 6.99 2.17
N LEU A 104 3.20 5.79 2.78
CA LEU A 104 4.46 5.31 3.36
C LEU A 104 5.60 5.31 2.33
N TYR A 105 5.25 5.14 1.05
CA TYR A 105 6.19 5.20 -0.06
C TYR A 105 7.02 6.48 -0.05
N ASP A 106 6.42 7.64 0.16
CA ASP A 106 7.07 8.94 0.09
C ASP A 106 8.11 9.10 1.19
N TYR A 107 7.79 8.63 2.40
CA TYR A 107 8.68 8.70 3.56
C TYR A 107 9.92 7.80 3.47
N ILE A 108 9.91 6.81 2.60
CA ILE A 108 11.07 5.93 2.34
C ILE A 108 11.82 6.37 1.09
N SER A 109 11.10 6.78 0.05
CA SER A 109 11.67 7.04 -1.27
C SER A 109 12.20 8.46 -1.43
N CYS A 110 11.56 9.49 -0.83
CA CYS A 110 12.03 10.87 -0.95
C CYS A 110 13.41 11.09 -0.30
N PRO A 111 13.65 10.68 0.96
CA PRO A 111 15.00 10.76 1.53
C PRO A 111 15.95 9.72 0.90
N ASN A 112 15.46 8.85 0.02
CA ASN A 112 16.19 7.72 -0.59
C ASN A 112 17.00 6.90 0.44
N LYS A 113 16.40 6.73 1.63
CA LYS A 113 17.02 6.06 2.76
C LYS A 113 16.00 5.18 3.49
N GLY A 114 16.31 3.89 3.65
CA GLY A 114 15.52 2.98 4.46
C GLY A 114 15.46 3.38 5.95
N LEU A 115 14.57 2.76 6.69
CA LEU A 115 14.55 2.82 8.15
C LEU A 115 15.67 1.95 8.73
N SER A 116 16.12 2.28 9.95
CA SER A 116 16.91 1.29 10.71
C SER A 116 16.08 0.02 10.92
N GLU A 117 16.72 -1.14 11.03
CA GLU A 117 15.99 -2.39 11.28
C GLU A 117 15.13 -2.30 12.54
N LYS A 118 15.60 -1.62 13.59
CA LYS A 118 14.85 -1.38 14.83
C LYS A 118 13.51 -0.69 14.55
N HIS A 119 13.51 0.39 13.77
CA HIS A 119 12.30 1.13 13.42
C HIS A 119 11.42 0.37 12.41
N ALA A 120 12.06 -0.27 11.43
CA ALA A 120 11.37 -1.08 10.42
C ALA A 120 10.59 -2.24 11.04
N LYS A 121 11.13 -2.90 12.08
CA LYS A 121 10.46 -3.96 12.84
C LYS A 121 9.13 -3.49 13.40
N LEU A 122 9.07 -2.31 14.04
CA LEU A 122 7.82 -1.79 14.61
C LEU A 122 6.81 -1.43 13.52
N VAL A 123 7.24 -0.72 12.46
CA VAL A 123 6.36 -0.37 11.35
C VAL A 123 5.82 -1.63 10.68
N PHE A 124 6.68 -2.61 10.42
CA PHE A 124 6.30 -3.88 9.81
C PHE A 124 5.38 -4.71 10.72
N HIS A 125 5.63 -4.73 12.03
CA HIS A 125 4.72 -5.35 13.01
C HIS A 125 3.30 -4.79 12.91
N LYS A 126 3.15 -3.47 12.89
CA LYS A 126 1.85 -2.81 12.74
C LYS A 126 1.15 -3.18 11.41
N ILE A 127 1.92 -3.24 10.32
CA ILE A 127 1.41 -3.70 9.01
C ILE A 127 0.93 -5.15 9.09
N LEU A 128 1.72 -6.04 9.70
CA LEU A 128 1.36 -7.46 9.89
C LEU A 128 0.07 -7.62 10.69
N MET A 129 -0.13 -6.82 11.75
CA MET A 129 -1.38 -6.85 12.55
C MET A 129 -2.60 -6.46 11.71
N GLY A 130 -2.47 -5.49 10.80
CA GLY A 130 -3.52 -5.15 9.83
C GLY A 130 -3.81 -6.29 8.86
N VAL A 131 -2.76 -6.88 8.25
CA VAL A 131 -2.90 -7.99 7.29
C VAL A 131 -3.48 -9.23 7.96
N GLN A 132 -3.01 -9.57 9.16
CA GLN A 132 -3.53 -10.70 9.93
C GLN A 132 -5.04 -10.56 10.18
N ALA A 133 -5.51 -9.35 10.50
CA ALA A 133 -6.92 -9.12 10.78
C ALA A 133 -7.81 -9.46 9.58
N PHE A 134 -7.51 -8.98 8.38
CA PHE A 134 -8.33 -9.32 7.21
C PHE A 134 -8.08 -10.74 6.67
N HIS A 135 -6.87 -11.33 6.81
CA HIS A 135 -6.63 -12.73 6.50
C HIS A 135 -7.49 -13.64 7.39
N ASN A 136 -7.56 -13.37 8.70
CA ASN A 136 -8.42 -14.10 9.64
C ASN A 136 -9.92 -13.95 9.32
N ALA A 137 -10.30 -12.81 8.74
CA ALA A 137 -11.65 -12.59 8.23
C ALA A 137 -11.90 -13.26 6.87
N GLY A 138 -10.93 -14.00 6.34
CA GLY A 138 -11.07 -14.73 5.07
C GLY A 138 -10.94 -13.84 3.83
N ILE A 139 -10.23 -12.69 3.92
CA ILE A 139 -9.96 -11.77 2.83
C ILE A 139 -8.46 -11.76 2.54
N CYS A 140 -8.08 -11.68 1.25
CA CYS A 140 -6.73 -11.36 0.79
C CYS A 140 -6.74 -10.07 -0.02
N HIS A 141 -5.66 -9.27 0.04
CA HIS A 141 -5.58 -7.95 -0.54
C HIS A 141 -5.18 -7.96 -2.03
N ARG A 142 -4.15 -8.73 -2.38
CA ARG A 142 -3.61 -8.97 -3.74
C ARG A 142 -2.89 -7.79 -4.41
N ASP A 143 -2.80 -6.62 -3.74
CA ASP A 143 -1.99 -5.47 -4.20
C ASP A 143 -1.34 -4.75 -3.00
N ILE A 144 -0.73 -5.53 -2.09
CA ILE A 144 0.03 -4.96 -0.99
C ILE A 144 1.30 -4.32 -1.56
N LYS A 145 1.45 -3.01 -1.37
CA LYS A 145 2.61 -2.21 -1.77
C LYS A 145 2.71 -0.97 -0.90
N MET A 146 3.86 -0.31 -0.89
CA MET A 146 4.06 0.87 -0.04
C MET A 146 3.09 2.03 -0.33
N LYS A 147 2.65 2.20 -1.59
CA LYS A 147 1.66 3.21 -1.97
C LYS A 147 0.25 2.91 -1.42
N ASN A 148 -0.05 1.64 -1.15
CA ASN A 148 -1.31 1.21 -0.54
C ASN A 148 -1.22 1.08 0.99
N ILE A 149 -0.16 1.63 1.59
CA ILE A 149 0.02 1.78 3.03
C ILE A 149 0.15 3.27 3.29
N LEU A 150 -0.90 3.86 3.85
CA LEU A 150 -0.93 5.27 4.21
C LEU A 150 -0.48 5.45 5.66
N LEU A 151 -0.20 6.69 6.05
CA LEU A 151 0.16 7.05 7.42
C LEU A 151 -0.91 7.98 8.02
N ASP A 152 -1.37 7.67 9.22
CA ASP A 152 -2.29 8.54 9.96
C ASP A 152 -1.54 9.75 10.58
N ASN A 153 -2.24 10.59 11.33
CA ASN A 153 -1.68 11.78 11.97
C ASN A 153 -0.61 11.46 13.04
N LYS A 154 -0.49 10.21 13.46
CA LYS A 154 0.54 9.69 14.38
C LYS A 154 1.59 8.83 13.67
N PHE A 155 1.61 8.84 12.35
CA PHE A 155 2.45 7.99 11.50
C PHE A 155 2.22 6.48 11.69
N ASN A 156 1.05 6.06 12.17
CA ASN A 156 0.69 4.65 12.13
C ASN A 156 0.35 4.22 10.71
N PRO A 157 0.85 3.07 10.24
CA PRO A 157 0.50 2.56 8.93
C PRO A 157 -0.97 2.14 8.87
N LYS A 158 -1.63 2.48 7.76
CA LYS A 158 -3.02 2.12 7.45
C LYS A 158 -3.12 1.53 6.07
N ILE A 159 -3.46 0.26 5.97
CA ILE A 159 -3.62 -0.45 4.71
C ILE A 159 -4.90 0.04 4.03
N CYS A 160 -4.80 0.41 2.76
CA CYS A 160 -5.89 0.95 1.96
C CYS A 160 -5.99 0.26 0.59
N ASP A 161 -7.01 0.64 -0.19
CA ASP A 161 -7.27 0.19 -1.57
C ASP A 161 -7.52 -1.32 -1.73
N PHE A 162 -8.69 -1.75 -1.30
CA PHE A 162 -9.19 -3.11 -1.44
C PHE A 162 -9.83 -3.40 -2.82
N GLY A 163 -9.55 -2.59 -3.85
CA GLY A 163 -10.13 -2.74 -5.19
C GLY A 163 -9.83 -4.10 -5.84
N TYR A 164 -8.68 -4.69 -5.55
CA TYR A 164 -8.30 -6.03 -6.00
C TYR A 164 -8.54 -7.13 -4.98
N ALA A 165 -9.03 -6.82 -3.78
CA ALA A 165 -9.20 -7.81 -2.74
C ALA A 165 -10.24 -8.89 -3.08
N ALA A 166 -10.09 -10.07 -2.49
CA ALA A 166 -10.98 -11.21 -2.71
C ALA A 166 -11.16 -12.06 -1.44
N GLU A 167 -12.24 -12.84 -1.41
CA GLU A 167 -12.40 -13.89 -0.41
C GLU A 167 -11.39 -15.01 -0.67
N ILE A 168 -10.67 -15.44 0.38
CA ILE A 168 -9.61 -16.47 0.31
C ILE A 168 -10.14 -17.81 -0.23
N LYS A 169 -11.40 -18.15 0.06
CA LYS A 169 -12.02 -19.38 -0.41
C LYS A 169 -12.15 -19.49 -1.94
N GLY A 170 -11.97 -18.37 -2.67
CA GLY A 170 -12.20 -18.33 -4.12
C GLY A 170 -13.67 -18.39 -4.51
N LYS A 171 -13.96 -18.19 -5.79
CA LYS A 171 -15.34 -18.21 -6.34
C LYS A 171 -15.98 -19.61 -6.28
N ASP A 172 -15.17 -20.64 -6.45
CA ASP A 172 -15.56 -22.06 -6.50
C ASP A 172 -15.39 -22.80 -5.16
N GLY A 173 -14.96 -22.09 -4.11
CA GLY A 173 -14.72 -22.67 -2.79
C GLY A 173 -13.42 -23.47 -2.68
N SER A 174 -12.59 -23.54 -3.73
CA SER A 174 -11.36 -24.34 -3.76
C SER A 174 -10.20 -23.76 -2.95
N GLY A 175 -10.31 -22.51 -2.48
CA GLY A 175 -9.22 -21.76 -1.87
C GLY A 175 -8.22 -21.23 -2.90
N ARG A 176 -8.56 -21.28 -4.19
CA ARG A 176 -7.72 -20.82 -5.30
C ARG A 176 -8.38 -19.67 -6.04
N LEU A 177 -7.56 -18.70 -6.42
CA LEU A 177 -7.92 -17.54 -7.23
C LEU A 177 -7.34 -17.68 -8.63
N ASP A 178 -8.03 -17.10 -9.62
CA ASP A 178 -7.67 -17.17 -11.03
C ASP A 178 -7.64 -15.79 -11.74
N ASP A 179 -7.97 -14.74 -11.00
CA ASP A 179 -7.85 -13.34 -11.47
C ASP A 179 -6.42 -12.83 -11.20
N PHE A 180 -5.72 -12.34 -12.19
CA PHE A 180 -4.31 -11.93 -12.07
C PHE A 180 -4.23 -10.40 -11.96
N TYR A 181 -3.93 -9.92 -10.75
CA TYR A 181 -3.82 -8.51 -10.40
C TYR A 181 -2.55 -8.25 -9.59
N GLY A 182 -2.15 -6.99 -9.53
CA GLY A 182 -1.08 -6.51 -8.68
C GLY A 182 -0.05 -5.66 -9.43
N THR A 183 0.81 -5.01 -8.67
CA THR A 183 1.88 -4.16 -9.17
C THR A 183 3.13 -5.01 -9.44
N LYS A 184 3.71 -4.94 -10.66
CA LYS A 184 4.76 -5.85 -11.17
C LYS A 184 5.85 -6.20 -10.16
N ASN A 185 6.45 -5.18 -9.51
CA ASN A 185 7.58 -5.36 -8.58
C ASN A 185 7.18 -6.02 -7.25
N TYR A 186 5.88 -6.13 -6.97
CA TYR A 186 5.33 -6.77 -5.75
C TYR A 186 4.65 -8.10 -6.04
N CYS A 187 4.47 -8.45 -7.33
CA CYS A 187 3.77 -9.65 -7.74
C CYS A 187 4.59 -10.92 -7.52
N ALA A 188 3.94 -11.93 -6.94
CA ALA A 188 4.51 -13.26 -6.77
C ALA A 188 4.66 -14.00 -8.12
N PRO A 189 5.60 -14.96 -8.23
CA PRO A 189 5.89 -15.68 -9.49
C PRO A 189 4.68 -16.35 -10.11
N GLU A 190 3.79 -16.91 -9.30
CA GLU A 190 2.57 -17.59 -9.77
C GLU A 190 1.61 -16.67 -10.51
N ILE A 191 1.65 -15.36 -10.24
CA ILE A 191 0.88 -14.36 -10.96
C ILE A 191 1.38 -14.22 -12.40
N PHE A 192 2.70 -14.12 -12.61
CA PHE A 192 3.30 -14.07 -13.95
C PHE A 192 3.11 -15.37 -14.75
N LEU A 193 2.94 -16.50 -14.04
CA LEU A 193 2.72 -17.80 -14.68
C LEU A 193 1.26 -18.06 -15.05
N ASN A 194 0.34 -17.14 -14.76
CA ASN A 194 -1.11 -17.28 -14.96
C ASN A 194 -1.67 -18.59 -14.37
N ARG A 195 -1.19 -18.95 -13.15
CA ARG A 195 -1.64 -20.17 -12.45
C ARG A 195 -2.59 -19.82 -11.33
N LYS A 196 -3.59 -20.67 -11.10
CA LYS A 196 -4.45 -20.56 -9.91
C LYS A 196 -3.59 -20.52 -8.64
N TYR A 197 -3.87 -19.59 -7.74
CA TYR A 197 -3.02 -19.29 -6.59
C TYR A 197 -3.78 -19.12 -5.28
N GLU A 198 -3.09 -19.22 -4.15
CA GLU A 198 -3.58 -18.91 -2.82
C GLU A 198 -3.36 -17.43 -2.51
N GLY A 199 -4.45 -16.67 -2.28
CA GLY A 199 -4.38 -15.22 -2.05
C GLY A 199 -3.48 -14.82 -0.88
N ILE A 200 -3.53 -15.54 0.25
CA ILE A 200 -2.64 -15.32 1.39
C ILE A 200 -1.17 -15.40 0.97
N LYS A 201 -0.80 -16.37 0.15
CA LYS A 201 0.61 -16.59 -0.22
C LYS A 201 1.15 -15.51 -1.14
N VAL A 202 0.31 -14.88 -1.98
CA VAL A 202 0.71 -13.69 -2.76
C VAL A 202 0.85 -12.46 -1.87
N ASP A 203 -0.04 -12.27 -0.89
CA ASP A 203 0.09 -11.16 0.07
C ASP A 203 1.39 -11.28 0.90
N ILE A 204 1.78 -12.48 1.34
CA ILE A 204 3.05 -12.72 2.04
C ILE A 204 4.27 -12.38 1.16
N PHE A 205 4.21 -12.73 -0.12
CA PHE A 205 5.27 -12.35 -1.06
C PHE A 205 5.41 -10.83 -1.18
N SER A 206 4.29 -10.14 -1.39
CA SER A 206 4.25 -8.67 -1.48
C SER A 206 4.74 -7.99 -0.19
N LEU A 207 4.38 -8.54 0.99
CA LEU A 207 4.90 -8.11 2.29
C LEU A 207 6.42 -8.27 2.39
N GLY A 208 7.00 -9.32 1.81
CA GLY A 208 8.45 -9.49 1.72
C GLY A 208 9.11 -8.34 0.96
N VAL A 209 8.53 -7.94 -0.17
CA VAL A 209 9.02 -6.78 -0.95
C VAL A 209 8.88 -5.47 -0.14
N VAL A 210 7.76 -5.28 0.55
CA VAL A 210 7.54 -4.12 1.46
C VAL A 210 8.60 -4.10 2.55
N LEU A 211 8.85 -5.23 3.22
CA LEU A 211 9.85 -5.35 4.28
C LEU A 211 11.24 -4.93 3.80
N PHE A 212 11.67 -5.48 2.68
CA PHE A 212 12.97 -5.17 2.11
C PHE A 212 13.10 -3.69 1.76
N LYS A 213 12.07 -3.12 1.13
CA LYS A 213 12.05 -1.70 0.78
C LYS A 213 12.01 -0.80 2.01
N LEU A 214 11.36 -1.18 3.10
CA LEU A 214 11.37 -0.43 4.37
C LEU A 214 12.80 -0.23 4.90
N VAL A 215 13.65 -1.25 4.81
CA VAL A 215 15.02 -1.20 5.36
C VAL A 215 16.02 -0.66 4.35
N THR A 216 15.92 -1.04 3.08
CA THR A 216 16.96 -0.75 2.08
C THR A 216 16.61 0.39 1.13
N CYS A 217 15.36 0.87 1.14
CA CYS A 217 14.80 1.78 0.13
C CYS A 217 14.82 1.19 -1.29
N ARG A 218 15.12 -0.08 -1.46
CA ARG A 218 15.22 -0.77 -2.76
C ARG A 218 14.26 -1.94 -2.84
N VAL A 219 13.85 -2.28 -4.05
CA VAL A 219 13.26 -3.59 -4.34
C VAL A 219 14.41 -4.55 -4.68
N GLY A 220 14.35 -5.78 -4.21
CA GLY A 220 15.44 -6.74 -4.42
C GLY A 220 15.53 -7.30 -5.85
N PHE A 221 14.54 -7.04 -6.71
CA PHE A 221 14.41 -7.46 -8.10
C PHE A 221 13.33 -6.62 -8.80
N ASP A 222 13.29 -6.61 -10.12
CA ASP A 222 12.26 -5.92 -10.88
C ASP A 222 10.99 -6.76 -11.04
N GLN A 223 11.13 -8.02 -11.40
CA GLN A 223 10.00 -8.96 -11.52
C GLN A 223 10.39 -10.36 -11.02
N ALA A 224 9.43 -11.05 -10.41
CA ALA A 224 9.66 -12.41 -9.88
C ALA A 224 9.63 -13.50 -10.98
N ILE A 225 10.47 -13.36 -12.03
CA ILE A 225 10.56 -14.24 -13.19
C ILE A 225 12.00 -14.72 -13.44
N ILE A 226 12.13 -15.79 -14.23
CA ILE A 226 13.45 -16.41 -14.50
C ILE A 226 14.40 -15.50 -15.30
N SER A 227 13.87 -14.57 -16.11
CA SER A 227 14.69 -13.63 -16.88
C SER A 227 15.21 -12.46 -16.05
N ASP A 228 14.67 -12.23 -14.84
CA ASP A 228 15.19 -11.21 -13.94
C ASP A 228 16.57 -11.56 -13.41
N LYS A 229 17.51 -10.60 -13.46
CA LYS A 229 18.93 -10.79 -13.08
C LYS A 229 19.09 -11.24 -11.62
N TYR A 230 18.26 -10.69 -10.73
CA TYR A 230 18.32 -10.96 -9.29
C TYR A 230 17.42 -12.15 -8.92
N TYR A 231 16.15 -12.14 -9.33
CA TYR A 231 15.19 -13.15 -8.89
C TYR A 231 15.50 -14.55 -9.40
N ARG A 232 16.17 -14.70 -10.56
CA ARG A 232 16.66 -16.00 -11.04
C ARG A 232 17.60 -16.68 -10.03
N LYS A 233 18.31 -15.90 -9.19
CA LYS A 233 19.17 -16.47 -8.14
C LYS A 233 18.34 -17.09 -7.02
N ILE A 234 17.19 -16.47 -6.68
CA ILE A 234 16.21 -17.02 -5.74
C ILE A 234 15.63 -18.34 -6.27
N ILE A 235 15.24 -18.38 -7.56
CA ILE A 235 14.74 -19.60 -8.20
C ILE A 235 15.79 -20.72 -8.15
N ALA A 236 17.04 -20.40 -8.40
CA ALA A 236 18.18 -21.34 -8.39
C ALA A 236 18.67 -21.68 -6.97
N LYS A 237 18.11 -21.07 -5.92
CA LYS A 237 18.54 -21.19 -4.50
C LYS A 237 20.01 -20.77 -4.28
N LYS A 238 20.52 -19.88 -5.13
CA LYS A 238 21.87 -19.29 -5.03
C LYS A 238 21.77 -17.98 -4.23
N TYR A 239 21.52 -18.10 -2.93
CA TYR A 239 21.22 -16.94 -2.08
C TYR A 239 22.46 -16.06 -1.85
N ASP A 240 23.64 -16.66 -1.73
CA ASP A 240 24.90 -15.90 -1.61
C ASP A 240 25.15 -15.04 -2.85
N ASP A 241 24.99 -15.61 -4.06
CA ASP A 241 25.07 -14.86 -5.32
C ASP A 241 24.03 -13.71 -5.38
N PHE A 242 22.83 -13.92 -4.82
CA PHE A 242 21.78 -12.89 -4.75
C PHE A 242 22.22 -11.72 -3.87
N TRP A 243 22.72 -12.01 -2.67
CA TRP A 243 23.18 -10.98 -1.74
C TRP A 243 24.43 -10.27 -2.23
N GLU A 244 25.36 -10.97 -2.85
CA GLU A 244 26.55 -10.39 -3.48
C GLU A 244 26.15 -9.35 -4.55
N LEU A 245 25.21 -9.69 -5.44
CA LEU A 245 24.71 -8.76 -6.47
C LEU A 245 24.00 -7.51 -5.90
N LEU A 246 23.42 -7.62 -4.71
CA LEU A 246 22.73 -6.49 -4.07
C LEU A 246 23.66 -5.65 -3.21
N SER A 247 24.79 -6.18 -2.74
CA SER A 247 25.69 -5.54 -1.77
C SER A 247 26.16 -4.14 -2.18
N GLU A 248 26.36 -3.91 -3.50
CA GLU A 248 26.73 -2.60 -4.04
C GLU A 248 25.61 -1.54 -3.97
N HIS A 249 24.36 -1.97 -3.74
CA HIS A 249 23.18 -1.12 -3.86
C HIS A 249 22.41 -0.93 -2.55
N ILE A 250 22.74 -1.71 -1.53
CA ILE A 250 22.10 -1.67 -0.21
C ILE A 250 23.15 -1.55 0.89
N GLY A 251 22.78 -0.95 2.02
CA GLY A 251 23.61 -0.96 3.22
C GLY A 251 23.68 -2.35 3.86
N GLU A 252 24.46 -2.46 4.94
CA GLU A 252 24.51 -3.68 5.74
C GLU A 252 23.13 -3.98 6.36
N ILE A 253 22.70 -5.23 6.26
CA ILE A 253 21.47 -5.75 6.86
C ILE A 253 21.79 -7.04 7.62
N SER A 254 21.03 -7.32 8.68
CA SER A 254 21.25 -8.48 9.53
C SER A 254 20.97 -9.80 8.79
N GLU A 255 21.63 -10.87 9.21
CA GLU A 255 21.40 -12.22 8.68
C GLU A 255 19.94 -12.68 8.96
N ASP A 256 19.38 -12.29 10.10
CA ASP A 256 17.96 -12.61 10.41
C ASP A 256 17.01 -11.96 9.39
N LEU A 257 17.25 -10.69 9.00
CA LEU A 257 16.47 -10.04 7.95
C LEU A 257 16.62 -10.75 6.60
N LYS A 258 17.87 -11.09 6.22
CA LYS A 258 18.13 -11.82 4.97
C LYS A 258 17.36 -13.15 4.94
N ASN A 259 17.42 -13.90 6.03
CA ASN A 259 16.75 -15.19 6.15
C ASN A 259 15.22 -15.06 6.08
N LEU A 260 14.62 -14.10 6.78
CA LEU A 260 13.18 -13.85 6.74
C LEU A 260 12.75 -13.42 5.32
N TYR A 261 13.47 -12.48 4.72
CA TYR A 261 13.17 -11.99 3.37
C TYR A 261 13.14 -13.14 2.35
N ILE A 262 14.18 -13.99 2.30
CA ILE A 262 14.26 -15.14 1.37
C ILE A 262 13.08 -16.10 1.55
N LYS A 263 12.65 -16.37 2.81
CA LYS A 263 11.47 -17.19 3.07
C LYS A 263 10.22 -16.57 2.48
N MET A 264 10.01 -15.26 2.70
CA MET A 264 8.80 -14.55 2.26
C MET A 264 8.71 -14.45 0.73
N ILE A 265 9.82 -14.21 0.03
CA ILE A 265 9.86 -14.10 -1.44
C ILE A 265 10.16 -15.43 -2.15
N SER A 266 10.04 -16.56 -1.45
CA SER A 266 10.29 -17.88 -2.03
C SER A 266 9.49 -18.09 -3.32
N TYR A 267 10.14 -18.68 -4.34
CA TYR A 267 9.49 -19.07 -5.59
C TYR A 267 8.33 -20.03 -5.37
N SER A 268 8.50 -20.99 -4.46
CA SER A 268 7.42 -21.91 -4.07
C SER A 268 6.52 -21.28 -3.02
N PRO A 269 5.20 -21.08 -3.29
CA PRO A 269 4.27 -20.53 -2.30
C PRO A 269 4.21 -21.35 -1.00
N LYS A 270 4.44 -22.67 -1.08
CA LYS A 270 4.42 -23.57 0.08
C LYS A 270 5.51 -23.28 1.10
N LEU A 271 6.62 -22.70 0.66
CA LEU A 271 7.75 -22.36 1.54
C LEU A 271 7.60 -20.99 2.21
N ARG A 272 6.65 -20.16 1.74
CA ARG A 272 6.37 -18.86 2.35
C ARG A 272 5.70 -19.05 3.71
N PRO A 273 6.19 -18.35 4.75
CA PRO A 273 5.63 -18.44 6.10
C PRO A 273 4.18 -17.95 6.14
N ARG A 274 3.47 -18.20 7.23
CA ARG A 274 2.23 -17.53 7.61
C ARG A 274 2.57 -16.27 8.43
N ILE A 275 1.57 -15.40 8.66
CA ILE A 275 1.79 -14.19 9.48
C ILE A 275 2.28 -14.56 10.90
N GLU A 276 1.72 -15.60 11.50
CA GLU A 276 2.13 -16.09 12.82
C GLU A 276 3.60 -16.54 12.84
N ASP A 277 4.05 -17.19 11.77
CA ASP A 277 5.44 -17.64 11.62
C ASP A 277 6.38 -16.44 11.48
N ILE A 278 5.94 -15.35 10.78
CA ILE A 278 6.70 -14.11 10.64
C ILE A 278 6.79 -13.38 11.99
N LEU A 279 5.68 -13.26 12.72
CA LEU A 279 5.66 -12.61 14.04
C LEU A 279 6.56 -13.32 15.07
N ASN A 280 6.78 -14.63 14.91
CA ASN A 280 7.67 -15.43 15.74
C ASN A 280 9.09 -15.61 15.17
N ASP A 281 9.39 -15.00 14.00
CA ASP A 281 10.72 -15.10 13.38
C ASP A 281 11.78 -14.38 14.25
N PRO A 282 13.03 -14.88 14.33
CA PRO A 282 14.10 -14.23 15.07
C PRO A 282 14.24 -12.74 14.79
N TRP A 283 14.05 -12.31 13.54
CA TRP A 283 14.13 -10.90 13.18
C TRP A 283 13.08 -10.03 13.90
N MET A 284 11.88 -10.56 14.13
CA MET A 284 10.78 -9.82 14.79
C MET A 284 10.84 -9.85 16.31
N LYS A 285 11.66 -10.73 16.90
CA LYS A 285 11.65 -11.02 18.34
C LYS A 285 11.82 -9.78 19.23
N ASP A 286 12.67 -8.83 18.83
CA ASP A 286 12.93 -7.61 19.59
C ASP A 286 11.67 -6.74 19.79
N VAL A 287 10.73 -6.78 18.83
CA VAL A 287 9.48 -6.00 18.91
C VAL A 287 8.36 -6.82 19.56
N THR A 288 8.25 -8.10 19.22
CA THR A 288 7.18 -8.95 19.74
C THR A 288 7.35 -9.34 21.22
N SER A 289 8.56 -9.17 21.77
CA SER A 289 8.86 -9.42 23.18
C SER A 289 8.84 -8.17 24.07
N LEU A 290 8.58 -6.96 23.50
CA LEU A 290 8.48 -5.73 24.26
C LEU A 290 7.26 -5.75 25.19
N ASP A 291 7.45 -5.24 26.42
CA ASP A 291 6.34 -4.82 27.27
C ASP A 291 5.70 -3.51 26.75
N ASP A 292 4.58 -3.12 27.33
CA ASP A 292 3.84 -1.91 26.93
C ASP A 292 4.70 -0.65 26.97
N LYS A 293 5.62 -0.56 27.94
CA LYS A 293 6.53 0.58 28.09
C LYS A 293 7.56 0.61 26.95
N GLY A 294 8.24 -0.49 26.72
CA GLY A 294 9.23 -0.61 25.64
C GLY A 294 8.61 -0.39 24.27
N TYR A 295 7.41 -0.91 24.05
CA TYR A 295 6.65 -0.66 22.81
C TYR A 295 6.32 0.82 22.64
N SER A 296 5.84 1.48 23.69
CA SER A 296 5.52 2.91 23.67
C SER A 296 6.76 3.80 23.46
N GLU A 297 7.91 3.43 24.02
CA GLU A 297 9.17 4.15 23.83
C GLU A 297 9.65 4.01 22.36
N LEU A 298 9.62 2.82 21.81
CA LEU A 298 9.97 2.58 20.41
C LEU A 298 8.99 3.28 19.45
N ASP A 299 7.70 3.33 19.77
CA ASP A 299 6.70 4.03 18.97
C ASP A 299 6.98 5.55 18.91
N LYS A 300 7.44 6.15 20.00
CA LYS A 300 7.89 7.56 20.02
C LYS A 300 9.14 7.77 19.16
N GLU A 301 10.11 6.85 19.20
CA GLU A 301 11.30 6.94 18.34
C GLU A 301 10.93 6.90 16.87
N VAL A 302 10.02 6.00 16.48
CA VAL A 302 9.52 5.87 15.10
C VAL A 302 8.73 7.11 14.69
N TYR A 303 7.90 7.67 15.59
CA TYR A 303 7.20 8.92 15.34
C TYR A 303 8.17 10.07 15.03
N GLU A 304 9.23 10.26 15.85
CA GLU A 304 10.22 11.31 15.63
C GLU A 304 11.04 11.08 14.35
N GLU A 305 11.33 9.83 13.99
CA GLU A 305 11.97 9.51 12.71
C GLU A 305 11.10 9.92 11.53
N PHE A 306 9.80 9.57 11.53
CA PHE A 306 8.89 9.96 10.46
C PHE A 306 8.66 11.47 10.41
N LYS A 307 8.62 12.14 11.56
CA LYS A 307 8.50 13.59 11.61
C LYS A 307 9.70 14.32 10.98
N LYS A 308 10.91 13.78 11.14
CA LYS A 308 12.10 14.28 10.43
C LYS A 308 11.97 14.08 8.92
N ARG A 309 11.55 12.89 8.49
CA ARG A 309 11.37 12.56 7.07
C ARG A 309 10.26 13.37 6.40
N GLU A 310 9.25 13.81 7.15
CA GLU A 310 8.18 14.66 6.65
C GLU A 310 8.73 15.97 6.06
N ILE A 311 9.81 16.52 6.61
CA ILE A 311 10.48 17.70 6.07
C ILE A 311 11.03 17.41 4.67
N ASP A 312 11.67 16.27 4.47
CA ASP A 312 12.20 15.87 3.17
C ASP A 312 11.07 15.64 2.15
N VAL A 313 9.96 15.04 2.58
CA VAL A 313 8.77 14.83 1.73
C VAL A 313 8.14 16.16 1.31
N LEU A 314 8.01 17.12 2.22
CA LEU A 314 7.45 18.44 1.93
C LEU A 314 8.34 19.20 0.96
N ASN A 315 9.65 19.24 1.20
CA ASN A 315 10.62 19.90 0.31
C ASN A 315 10.62 19.27 -1.09
N TYR A 316 10.50 17.94 -1.19
CA TYR A 316 10.42 17.23 -2.46
C TYR A 316 9.16 17.59 -3.25
N ASN A 317 8.01 17.67 -2.58
CA ASN A 317 6.74 18.04 -3.21
C ASN A 317 6.76 19.50 -3.70
N GLU A 318 7.35 20.43 -2.93
CA GLU A 318 7.53 21.82 -3.37
C GLU A 318 8.41 21.94 -4.62
N THR A 319 9.46 21.12 -4.75
CA THR A 319 10.30 21.09 -5.94
C THR A 319 9.58 20.56 -7.18
N ILE A 320 8.74 19.52 -7.02
CA ILE A 320 7.93 18.99 -8.13
C ILE A 320 6.89 20.02 -8.61
N ASP A 321 6.23 20.71 -7.70
CA ASP A 321 5.23 21.73 -8.03
C ASP A 321 5.89 22.96 -8.71
N ALA A 322 7.13 23.29 -8.36
CA ALA A 322 7.92 24.31 -9.02
C ALA A 322 8.41 23.89 -10.43
N ASP A 323 8.77 22.62 -10.60
CA ASP A 323 9.30 22.04 -11.85
C ASP A 323 8.21 21.61 -12.85
N ASN A 324 6.94 21.51 -12.46
CA ASN A 324 5.83 21.32 -13.40
C ASN A 324 5.66 22.46 -14.42
N SER A 325 6.52 23.48 -14.36
CA SER A 325 6.76 24.45 -15.43
C SER A 325 7.84 24.01 -16.45
N ASN A 326 8.66 22.97 -16.16
CA ASN A 326 9.69 22.44 -17.08
C ASN A 326 9.93 20.95 -16.83
N SER A 327 9.69 20.14 -17.86
CA SER A 327 9.93 18.70 -17.95
C SER A 327 11.35 18.29 -17.57
N TYR A 328 11.51 17.44 -16.54
CA TYR A 328 12.68 16.57 -16.40
C TYR A 328 12.28 15.19 -15.86
N GLU A 329 12.58 14.19 -16.68
CA GLU A 329 12.58 12.78 -16.29
C GLU A 329 13.70 12.55 -15.27
N ILE A 330 13.36 12.31 -14.01
CA ILE A 330 14.32 11.87 -13.01
C ILE A 330 14.29 10.35 -12.97
N PHE A 331 15.46 9.74 -13.16
CA PHE A 331 15.73 8.30 -13.06
C PHE A 331 15.40 7.76 -11.65
N TYR A 332 14.14 7.44 -11.43
CA TYR A 332 13.73 6.48 -10.42
C TYR A 332 13.33 5.21 -11.15
N GLY A 333 13.85 4.05 -10.69
CA GLY A 333 13.48 2.76 -11.28
C GLY A 333 11.96 2.70 -11.42
N ASN A 334 11.50 2.36 -12.63
CA ASN A 334 10.12 2.43 -13.10
C ASN A 334 9.11 1.80 -12.14
N ASP A 335 8.65 2.55 -11.14
CA ASP A 335 7.43 2.23 -10.39
C ASP A 335 6.17 2.83 -11.09
N ARG A 336 6.35 3.49 -12.24
CA ARG A 336 5.25 3.94 -13.10
C ARG A 336 4.93 2.84 -14.12
N GLY A 337 4.22 1.84 -13.65
CA GLY A 337 3.57 0.86 -14.54
C GLY A 337 2.18 1.34 -14.97
N ASP A 338 2.07 2.55 -15.51
CA ASP A 338 0.93 3.00 -16.29
C ASP A 338 1.43 3.47 -17.64
N SER A 339 1.59 2.52 -18.57
CA SER A 339 1.62 2.84 -19.98
C SER A 339 0.18 3.17 -20.40
N ASP A 340 -0.15 4.45 -20.44
CA ASP A 340 -1.26 4.94 -21.27
C ASP A 340 -0.80 4.83 -22.74
N ASP A 341 -1.01 3.67 -23.36
CA ASP A 341 -1.13 3.59 -24.80
C ASP A 341 -2.58 3.99 -25.15
N ASP A 342 -2.80 5.28 -25.26
CA ASP A 342 -3.89 5.83 -26.03
C ASP A 342 -3.56 5.67 -27.51
N VAL A 343 -4.12 4.63 -28.13
CA VAL A 343 -4.30 4.59 -29.59
C VAL A 343 -5.78 4.84 -29.87
N GLU A 344 -6.03 5.97 -30.55
CA GLU A 344 -7.22 6.47 -31.27
C GLU A 344 -8.63 6.03 -30.83
#